data_9c76269c6c9f4e8bf543e40a9ba6bf5a
#
_entry.id   9c76269c6c9f4e8bf543e40a9ba6bf5a
#
_cell.length_a   1.000
_cell.length_b   1.000
_cell.length_c   1.000
_cell.angle_alpha   90.00
_cell.angle_beta   90.00
_cell.angle_gamma   90.00
#
_symmetry.space_group_name_H-M   'P 1'
#
loop_
_entity.id
_entity.type
_entity.pdbx_description
1 polymer ?
#
loop_
_entity_poly.entity_id
_entity_poly.type
_entity_poly.pdbx_seq_one_letter_code
_entity_poly.pdbx_strand_id
1 'polypeptide(L)'
;MLAQLPRQALSRLSVLPLYGGGFWVAFTQLTVFYYAVGAVLHFVLPRIAPVKPIQHQARKRGEVLRDAFYSLGPLAVKAAIWTIVEHMHSRGLGLTYGGKVYGLAAVSYCSLCVALLDYLHDAWFYWTHRLLHWGPLYRHVHYIHHKYDTTLPPHLPPTRCHLSSRSPSAFTGYSFHLVEAAIVFANEILVCFMFPLHMGLHRCYHLYTTLIHEGGHVGYELAPFIPTLEGLMTLVLRGVRHRAPWLNTVQHHDLHHRYPTRHFSLYFTHWDRLCGTIHPSYDKDLFSYFSSSS
;
A
#
# COMPACT_ATOMS: atom_id res chain seq x y z
N MET A 1 -21.06 -14.01 -41.10
CA MET A 1 -22.20 -14.43 -40.24
C MET A 1 -21.68 -14.53 -38.82
N LEU A 2 -21.50 -13.40 -38.16
CA LEU A 2 -21.09 -13.32 -36.75
C LEU A 2 -22.33 -13.45 -35.92
N ALA A 3 -22.42 -14.56 -35.20
CA ALA A 3 -23.55 -14.91 -34.36
C ALA A 3 -23.78 -13.79 -33.31
N GLN A 4 -24.98 -13.22 -33.33
CA GLN A 4 -25.48 -12.34 -32.26
C GLN A 4 -25.61 -13.21 -31.00
N LEU A 5 -24.66 -13.14 -30.11
CA LEU A 5 -24.82 -13.60 -28.74
C LEU A 5 -26.02 -12.89 -28.14
N PRO A 6 -26.98 -13.58 -27.51
CA PRO A 6 -28.17 -12.97 -26.99
C PRO A 6 -27.79 -11.93 -25.94
N ARG A 7 -28.23 -10.68 -26.12
CA ARG A 7 -28.04 -9.55 -25.19
C ARG A 7 -28.38 -9.86 -23.73
N GLN A 8 -29.21 -10.86 -23.50
CA GLN A 8 -29.60 -11.38 -22.18
C GLN A 8 -28.48 -12.20 -21.49
N ALA A 9 -27.52 -12.78 -22.23
CA ALA A 9 -26.39 -13.51 -21.62
C ALA A 9 -25.29 -12.55 -21.11
N LEU A 10 -25.12 -11.39 -21.74
CA LEU A 10 -24.22 -10.33 -21.29
C LEU A 10 -24.77 -9.56 -20.07
N SER A 11 -26.09 -9.56 -19.86
CA SER A 11 -26.69 -8.93 -18.66
C SER A 11 -26.58 -9.79 -17.39
N ARG A 12 -26.15 -11.02 -17.50
CA ARG A 12 -25.96 -11.95 -16.37
C ARG A 12 -24.50 -12.08 -15.92
N LEU A 13 -23.54 -11.50 -16.63
CA LEU A 13 -22.27 -11.11 -16.04
C LEU A 13 -22.53 -9.84 -15.22
N SER A 14 -23.21 -9.98 -14.09
CA SER A 14 -23.30 -8.93 -13.08
C SER A 14 -21.87 -8.69 -12.61
N VAL A 15 -21.21 -7.71 -13.22
CA VAL A 15 -20.00 -7.12 -12.66
C VAL A 15 -20.38 -6.77 -11.23
N LEU A 16 -19.72 -7.39 -10.25
CA LEU A 16 -19.94 -7.08 -8.84
C LEU A 16 -19.92 -5.57 -8.70
N PRO A 17 -20.93 -4.95 -8.08
CA PRO A 17 -20.97 -3.50 -7.95
C PRO A 17 -19.69 -3.02 -7.27
N LEU A 18 -19.10 -1.94 -7.76
CA LEU A 18 -17.85 -1.41 -7.20
C LEU A 18 -18.04 -0.99 -5.73
N TYR A 19 -19.24 -0.57 -5.36
CA TYR A 19 -19.65 -0.25 -3.97
C TYR A 19 -21.16 -0.53 -3.80
N GLY A 20 -21.64 -0.57 -2.55
CA GLY A 20 -23.06 -0.82 -2.22
C GLY A 20 -23.41 -2.31 -2.11
N GLY A 21 -22.43 -3.20 -2.18
CA GLY A 21 -22.62 -4.64 -2.05
C GLY A 21 -22.45 -5.20 -0.63
N GLY A 22 -22.12 -4.34 0.33
CA GLY A 22 -21.88 -4.71 1.72
C GLY A 22 -20.60 -5.52 1.95
N PHE A 23 -20.47 -6.05 3.16
CA PHE A 23 -19.21 -6.63 3.66
C PHE A 23 -18.66 -7.77 2.76
N TRP A 24 -19.47 -8.72 2.39
CA TRP A 24 -18.98 -9.89 1.64
C TRP A 24 -18.52 -9.54 0.23
N VAL A 25 -19.18 -8.58 -0.42
CA VAL A 25 -18.75 -8.08 -1.75
C VAL A 25 -17.43 -7.31 -1.59
N ALA A 26 -17.33 -6.41 -0.63
CA ALA A 26 -16.11 -5.67 -0.35
C ALA A 26 -14.95 -6.61 0.02
N PHE A 27 -15.19 -7.59 0.88
CA PHE A 27 -14.18 -8.57 1.28
C PHE A 27 -13.69 -9.43 0.11
N THR A 28 -14.60 -9.89 -0.74
CA THR A 28 -14.24 -10.66 -1.94
C THR A 28 -13.43 -9.82 -2.91
N GLN A 29 -13.84 -8.58 -3.19
CA GLN A 29 -13.13 -7.68 -4.08
C GLN A 29 -11.70 -7.40 -3.57
N LEU A 30 -11.56 -7.06 -2.30
CA LEU A 30 -10.27 -6.81 -1.67
C LEU A 30 -9.38 -8.05 -1.68
N THR A 31 -9.94 -9.20 -1.33
CA THR A 31 -9.20 -10.46 -1.26
C THR A 31 -8.71 -10.89 -2.65
N VAL A 32 -9.60 -10.88 -3.65
CA VAL A 32 -9.23 -11.21 -5.03
C VAL A 32 -8.18 -10.24 -5.56
N PHE A 33 -8.37 -8.94 -5.35
CA PHE A 33 -7.41 -7.92 -5.79
C PHE A 33 -6.04 -8.12 -5.13
N TYR A 34 -6.01 -8.22 -3.80
CA TYR A 34 -4.77 -8.39 -3.03
C TYR A 34 -4.00 -9.63 -3.46
N TYR A 35 -4.63 -10.80 -3.51
CA TYR A 35 -3.91 -12.02 -3.88
C TYR A 35 -3.51 -12.07 -5.36
N ALA A 36 -4.32 -11.50 -6.25
CA ALA A 36 -3.96 -11.42 -7.67
C ALA A 36 -2.75 -10.49 -7.87
N VAL A 37 -2.77 -9.29 -7.29
CA VAL A 37 -1.66 -8.33 -7.35
C VAL A 37 -0.42 -8.90 -6.67
N GLY A 38 -0.54 -9.42 -5.45
CA GLY A 38 0.56 -10.04 -4.72
C GLY A 38 1.20 -11.20 -5.48
N ALA A 39 0.39 -12.05 -6.13
CA ALA A 39 0.89 -13.13 -6.98
C ALA A 39 1.64 -12.61 -8.21
N VAL A 40 1.13 -11.61 -8.89
CA VAL A 40 1.81 -10.97 -10.03
C VAL A 40 3.13 -10.35 -9.59
N LEU A 41 3.11 -9.51 -8.53
CA LEU A 41 4.30 -8.85 -8.02
C LEU A 41 5.36 -9.84 -7.50
N HIS A 42 4.94 -10.91 -6.84
CA HIS A 42 5.88 -11.83 -6.21
C HIS A 42 6.38 -12.94 -7.14
N PHE A 43 5.50 -13.51 -7.98
CA PHE A 43 5.84 -14.70 -8.78
C PHE A 43 6.05 -14.39 -10.25
N VAL A 44 5.29 -13.46 -10.84
CA VAL A 44 5.30 -13.24 -12.30
C VAL A 44 6.33 -12.19 -12.69
N LEU A 45 6.23 -11.00 -12.11
CA LEU A 45 6.99 -9.83 -12.53
C LEU A 45 8.51 -10.03 -12.45
N PRO A 46 9.10 -10.67 -11.41
CA PRO A 46 10.54 -10.94 -11.37
C PRO A 46 11.04 -11.92 -12.43
N ARG A 47 10.13 -12.64 -13.12
CA ARG A 47 10.50 -13.58 -14.19
C ARG A 47 10.44 -12.97 -15.60
N ILE A 48 9.62 -11.92 -15.75
CA ILE A 48 9.36 -11.32 -17.08
C ILE A 48 9.96 -9.93 -17.24
N ALA A 49 10.37 -9.28 -16.15
CA ALA A 49 10.94 -7.94 -16.16
C ALA A 49 12.35 -7.93 -15.53
N PRO A 50 13.25 -7.06 -16.00
CA PRO A 50 14.58 -6.89 -15.40
C PRO A 50 14.49 -6.14 -14.08
N VAL A 51 14.10 -6.85 -13.04
CA VAL A 51 14.02 -6.30 -11.67
C VAL A 51 15.38 -6.32 -10.99
N LYS A 52 15.69 -5.31 -10.20
CA LYS A 52 16.91 -5.21 -9.41
C LYS A 52 16.63 -5.57 -7.95
N PRO A 53 17.13 -6.70 -7.43
CA PRO A 53 16.94 -7.09 -6.05
C PRO A 53 17.56 -6.08 -5.08
N ILE A 54 16.82 -5.73 -4.03
CA ILE A 54 17.30 -4.92 -2.89
C ILE A 54 17.77 -5.86 -1.78
N GLN A 55 17.09 -7.00 -1.64
CA GLN A 55 17.34 -7.96 -0.59
C GLN A 55 18.34 -9.01 -1.04
N HIS A 56 19.37 -9.23 -0.21
CA HIS A 56 20.42 -10.20 -0.48
C HIS A 56 20.22 -11.52 0.29
N GLN A 57 19.27 -11.56 1.22
CA GLN A 57 19.01 -12.75 2.02
C GLN A 57 17.84 -13.56 1.45
N ALA A 58 18.01 -14.87 1.41
CA ALA A 58 16.93 -15.77 1.02
C ALA A 58 15.82 -15.78 2.08
N ARG A 59 14.57 -15.76 1.63
CA ARG A 59 13.39 -15.92 2.50
C ARG A 59 13.36 -17.33 3.08
N LYS A 60 12.94 -17.46 4.34
CA LYS A 60 12.71 -18.77 4.95
C LYS A 60 11.49 -19.44 4.29
N ARG A 61 11.56 -20.78 4.20
CA ARG A 61 10.43 -21.56 3.66
C ARG A 61 9.15 -21.31 4.46
N GLY A 62 8.06 -21.05 3.77
CA GLY A 62 6.73 -20.83 4.38
C GLY A 62 6.43 -19.39 4.84
N GLU A 63 7.40 -18.46 4.82
CA GLU A 63 7.14 -17.06 5.22
C GLU A 63 6.09 -16.39 4.33
N VAL A 64 6.16 -16.57 3.02
CA VAL A 64 5.21 -15.99 2.05
C VAL A 64 3.79 -16.50 2.31
N LEU A 65 3.63 -17.81 2.52
CA LEU A 65 2.31 -18.41 2.81
C LEU A 65 1.75 -17.92 4.14
N ARG A 66 2.61 -17.82 5.16
CA ARG A 66 2.24 -17.29 6.47
C ARG A 66 1.75 -15.83 6.34
N ASP A 67 2.50 -14.97 5.66
CA ASP A 67 2.15 -13.56 5.48
C ASP A 67 0.86 -13.40 4.68
N ALA A 68 0.68 -14.20 3.63
CA ALA A 68 -0.57 -14.28 2.91
C ALA A 68 -1.75 -14.67 3.82
N PHE A 69 -1.59 -15.68 4.69
CA PHE A 69 -2.65 -16.07 5.63
C PHE A 69 -2.97 -14.96 6.64
N TYR A 70 -1.95 -14.32 7.22
CA TYR A 70 -2.15 -13.22 8.18
C TYR A 70 -2.82 -11.99 7.56
N SER A 71 -2.69 -11.77 6.26
CA SER A 71 -3.34 -10.64 5.55
C SER A 71 -4.86 -10.74 5.51
N LEU A 72 -5.45 -11.93 5.69
CA LEU A 72 -6.92 -12.11 5.69
C LEU A 72 -7.62 -11.27 6.77
N GLY A 73 -7.03 -11.17 7.96
CA GLY A 73 -7.58 -10.36 9.04
C GLY A 73 -7.67 -8.87 8.69
N PRO A 74 -6.56 -8.21 8.33
CA PRO A 74 -6.56 -6.82 7.85
C PRO A 74 -7.47 -6.58 6.64
N LEU A 75 -7.57 -7.52 5.69
CA LEU A 75 -8.52 -7.42 4.59
C LEU A 75 -9.98 -7.41 5.08
N ALA A 76 -10.31 -8.22 6.09
CA ALA A 76 -11.63 -8.20 6.70
C ALA A 76 -11.92 -6.87 7.43
N VAL A 77 -10.93 -6.31 8.15
CA VAL A 77 -11.06 -4.98 8.77
C VAL A 77 -11.30 -3.90 7.71
N LYS A 78 -10.53 -3.92 6.61
CA LYS A 78 -10.70 -2.98 5.50
C LYS A 78 -12.07 -3.10 4.85
N ALA A 79 -12.56 -4.33 4.64
CA ALA A 79 -13.90 -4.59 4.11
C ALA A 79 -15.00 -4.06 5.04
N ALA A 80 -14.84 -4.20 6.36
CA ALA A 80 -15.75 -3.64 7.34
C ALA A 80 -15.78 -2.10 7.27
N ILE A 81 -14.61 -1.45 7.17
CA ILE A 81 -14.49 0.00 6.97
C ILE A 81 -15.19 0.43 5.67
N TRP A 82 -15.00 -0.29 4.59
CA TRP A 82 -15.69 -0.02 3.33
C TRP A 82 -17.21 -0.12 3.46
N THR A 83 -17.70 -1.10 4.20
CA THR A 83 -19.13 -1.26 4.47
C THR A 83 -19.66 -0.11 5.34
N ILE A 84 -18.89 0.35 6.31
CA ILE A 84 -19.22 1.54 7.11
C ILE A 84 -19.35 2.77 6.21
N VAL A 85 -18.39 3.01 5.31
CA VAL A 85 -18.44 4.14 4.37
C VAL A 85 -19.65 4.04 3.43
N GLU A 86 -20.00 2.84 2.95
CA GLU A 86 -21.22 2.62 2.15
C GLU A 86 -22.48 2.98 2.94
N HIS A 87 -22.55 2.54 4.19
CA HIS A 87 -23.66 2.85 5.06
C HIS A 87 -23.75 4.35 5.35
N MET A 88 -22.64 5.01 5.62
CA MET A 88 -22.60 6.47 5.80
C MET A 88 -23.08 7.20 4.55
N HIS A 89 -22.59 6.80 3.37
CA HIS A 89 -23.03 7.35 2.09
C HIS A 89 -24.55 7.20 1.89
N SER A 90 -25.11 6.01 2.14
CA SER A 90 -26.55 5.75 2.00
C SER A 90 -27.41 6.57 2.97
N ARG A 91 -26.85 7.01 4.09
CA ARG A 91 -27.51 7.86 5.09
C ARG A 91 -27.25 9.36 4.87
N GLY A 92 -26.53 9.75 3.82
CA GLY A 92 -26.12 11.13 3.58
C GLY A 92 -25.14 11.69 4.62
N LEU A 93 -24.40 10.80 5.30
CA LEU A 93 -23.36 11.20 6.26
C LEU A 93 -22.03 11.43 5.54
N GLY A 94 -21.40 12.55 5.81
CA GLY A 94 -20.16 12.97 5.17
C GLY A 94 -20.41 13.67 3.83
N LEU A 95 -19.33 13.84 3.05
CA LEU A 95 -19.32 14.61 1.80
C LEU A 95 -19.22 13.69 0.57
N THR A 96 -19.49 12.39 0.71
CA THR A 96 -19.40 11.46 -0.41
C THR A 96 -20.59 11.61 -1.36
N TYR A 97 -20.34 11.45 -2.66
CA TYR A 97 -21.37 11.48 -3.69
C TYR A 97 -21.20 10.34 -4.69
N GLY A 98 -22.29 10.01 -5.37
CA GLY A 98 -22.34 8.98 -6.42
C GLY A 98 -22.70 9.56 -7.77
N GLY A 99 -22.95 8.70 -8.76
CA GLY A 99 -23.37 9.07 -10.09
C GLY A 99 -22.25 8.92 -11.13
N LYS A 100 -22.48 9.50 -12.32
CA LYS A 100 -21.52 9.38 -13.42
C LYS A 100 -20.59 10.59 -13.45
N VAL A 101 -19.31 10.34 -13.69
CA VAL A 101 -18.30 11.40 -13.87
C VAL A 101 -18.20 11.74 -15.35
N TYR A 102 -18.52 12.97 -15.73
CA TYR A 102 -18.50 13.43 -17.11
C TYR A 102 -17.76 14.74 -17.28
N GLY A 103 -17.08 14.84 -18.42
CA GLY A 103 -16.44 16.08 -18.86
C GLY A 103 -15.11 16.38 -18.16
N LEU A 104 -14.39 17.31 -18.74
CA LEU A 104 -13.03 17.66 -18.32
C LEU A 104 -12.97 18.17 -16.89
N ALA A 105 -13.94 19.01 -16.48
CA ALA A 105 -13.96 19.57 -15.13
C ALA A 105 -14.09 18.48 -14.05
N ALA A 106 -14.96 17.48 -14.27
CA ALA A 106 -15.12 16.37 -13.32
C ALA A 106 -13.88 15.47 -13.27
N VAL A 107 -13.25 15.19 -14.41
CA VAL A 107 -11.98 14.43 -14.47
C VAL A 107 -10.86 15.21 -13.78
N SER A 108 -10.73 16.52 -14.03
CA SER A 108 -9.74 17.37 -13.36
C SER A 108 -9.96 17.41 -11.85
N TYR A 109 -11.21 17.49 -11.38
CA TYR A 109 -11.53 17.42 -9.96
C TYR A 109 -11.16 16.05 -9.35
N CYS A 110 -11.47 14.95 -10.02
CA CYS A 110 -11.05 13.62 -9.58
C CYS A 110 -9.52 13.48 -9.50
N SER A 111 -8.79 14.05 -10.46
CA SER A 111 -7.32 14.05 -10.44
C SER A 111 -6.78 14.88 -9.26
N LEU A 112 -7.37 16.02 -8.97
CA LEU A 112 -7.05 16.82 -7.78
C LEU A 112 -7.34 16.03 -6.49
N CYS A 113 -8.48 15.32 -6.42
CA CYS A 113 -8.80 14.45 -5.28
C CYS A 113 -7.74 13.36 -5.09
N VAL A 114 -7.24 12.73 -6.16
CA VAL A 114 -6.17 11.72 -6.07
C VAL A 114 -4.91 12.34 -5.49
N ALA A 115 -4.45 13.49 -5.99
CA ALA A 115 -3.28 14.17 -5.44
C ALA A 115 -3.46 14.52 -3.96
N LEU A 116 -4.62 15.07 -3.57
CA LEU A 116 -4.92 15.35 -2.16
C LEU A 116 -4.92 14.08 -1.30
N LEU A 117 -5.50 13.00 -1.81
CA LEU A 117 -5.54 11.72 -1.12
C LEU A 117 -4.14 11.15 -0.93
N ASP A 118 -3.23 11.24 -1.92
CA ASP A 118 -1.85 10.78 -1.80
C ASP A 118 -1.13 11.49 -0.64
N TYR A 119 -1.24 12.83 -0.53
CA TYR A 119 -0.64 13.58 0.58
C TYR A 119 -1.30 13.32 1.93
N LEU A 120 -2.63 13.23 1.99
CA LEU A 120 -3.35 12.93 3.23
C LEU A 120 -3.08 11.51 3.72
N HIS A 121 -3.02 10.56 2.79
CA HIS A 121 -2.73 9.17 3.11
C HIS A 121 -1.29 9.00 3.60
N ASP A 122 -0.33 9.64 2.94
CA ASP A 122 1.07 9.63 3.37
C ASP A 122 1.25 10.26 4.75
N ALA A 123 0.59 11.41 5.00
CA ALA A 123 0.61 12.06 6.31
C ALA A 123 0.03 11.14 7.39
N TRP A 124 -1.17 10.56 7.13
CA TRP A 124 -1.80 9.61 8.05
C TRP A 124 -0.90 8.41 8.31
N PHE A 125 -0.37 7.81 7.25
CA PHE A 125 0.50 6.65 7.34
C PHE A 125 1.78 6.97 8.14
N TYR A 126 2.47 8.07 7.83
CA TYR A 126 3.68 8.47 8.55
C TYR A 126 3.45 8.58 10.06
N TRP A 127 2.43 9.34 10.47
CA TRP A 127 2.19 9.61 11.88
C TRP A 127 1.67 8.40 12.64
N THR A 128 0.78 7.61 12.04
CA THR A 128 0.28 6.37 12.67
C THR A 128 1.35 5.29 12.72
N HIS A 129 2.15 5.15 11.67
CA HIS A 129 3.27 4.21 11.62
C HIS A 129 4.34 4.56 12.66
N ARG A 130 4.71 5.82 12.76
CA ARG A 130 5.62 6.30 13.81
C ARG A 130 5.06 6.06 15.22
N LEU A 131 3.76 6.26 15.41
CA LEU A 131 3.07 5.94 16.68
C LEU A 131 3.10 4.44 16.98
N LEU A 132 2.90 3.59 15.99
CA LEU A 132 2.98 2.13 16.12
C LEU A 132 4.38 1.65 16.54
N HIS A 133 5.42 2.41 16.26
CA HIS A 133 6.78 2.19 16.76
C HIS A 133 7.02 2.66 18.20
N TRP A 134 6.03 3.28 18.86
CA TRP A 134 6.13 3.56 20.29
C TRP A 134 6.12 2.24 21.09
N GLY A 135 7.05 2.10 22.05
CA GLY A 135 7.41 0.85 22.70
C GLY A 135 6.27 -0.12 23.06
N PRO A 136 5.16 0.30 23.74
CA PRO A 136 4.05 -0.59 24.03
C PRO A 136 3.29 -1.06 22.77
N LEU A 137 2.99 -0.15 21.83
CA LEU A 137 2.32 -0.49 20.58
C LEU A 137 3.20 -1.35 19.69
N TYR A 138 4.49 -1.06 19.62
CA TYR A 138 5.42 -1.88 18.86
C TYR A 138 5.42 -3.33 19.37
N ARG A 139 5.60 -3.53 20.67
CA ARG A 139 5.71 -4.87 21.27
C ARG A 139 4.46 -5.74 21.15
N HIS A 140 3.27 -5.13 21.18
CA HIS A 140 2.01 -5.88 21.23
C HIS A 140 1.24 -5.89 19.91
N VAL A 141 1.51 -4.93 19.02
CA VAL A 141 0.76 -4.73 17.78
C VAL A 141 1.68 -4.82 16.57
N HIS A 142 2.60 -3.88 16.40
CA HIS A 142 3.34 -3.67 15.16
C HIS A 142 4.49 -4.67 14.94
N TYR A 143 5.02 -5.29 16.00
CA TYR A 143 6.08 -6.29 15.87
C TYR A 143 5.67 -7.47 14.98
N ILE A 144 4.37 -7.76 14.85
CA ILE A 144 3.85 -8.80 13.95
C ILE A 144 4.22 -8.51 12.51
N HIS A 145 4.16 -7.24 12.10
CA HIS A 145 4.57 -6.79 10.77
C HIS A 145 6.08 -6.90 10.56
N HIS A 146 6.87 -6.51 11.56
CA HIS A 146 8.33 -6.63 11.52
C HIS A 146 8.86 -8.03 11.81
N LYS A 147 8.08 -8.90 12.43
CA LYS A 147 8.38 -10.24 12.94
C LYS A 147 9.85 -10.61 13.09
N TYR A 148 10.33 -10.48 14.30
CA TYR A 148 11.60 -11.10 14.72
C TYR A 148 11.45 -12.61 14.85
N ASP A 149 12.55 -13.34 14.69
CA ASP A 149 12.61 -14.77 14.90
C ASP A 149 12.12 -15.10 16.33
N THR A 150 10.93 -15.71 16.42
CA THR A 150 10.27 -16.07 17.69
C THR A 150 10.99 -17.20 18.44
N THR A 151 12.16 -17.61 18.00
CA THR A 151 13.01 -18.58 18.74
C THR A 151 13.71 -17.93 19.93
N LEU A 152 13.67 -16.58 20.04
CA LEU A 152 14.21 -15.87 21.20
C LEU A 152 13.12 -15.56 22.23
N PRO A 153 13.39 -15.78 23.54
CA PRO A 153 12.48 -15.39 24.59
C PRO A 153 12.20 -13.89 24.57
N PRO A 154 10.94 -13.45 24.81
CA PRO A 154 10.52 -12.05 24.67
C PRO A 154 11.18 -11.05 25.64
N HIS A 155 11.98 -11.54 26.59
CA HIS A 155 12.67 -10.74 27.60
C HIS A 155 14.13 -10.41 27.26
N LEU A 156 14.69 -10.96 26.16
CA LEU A 156 16.02 -10.59 25.73
C LEU A 156 15.98 -9.34 24.84
N PRO A 157 16.84 -8.32 25.10
CA PRO A 157 16.94 -7.18 24.21
C PRO A 157 17.39 -7.65 22.83
N PRO A 158 16.85 -7.05 21.74
CA PRO A 158 17.28 -7.38 20.39
C PRO A 158 18.78 -7.04 20.24
N THR A 159 19.61 -8.06 20.24
CA THR A 159 21.04 -7.88 19.94
C THR A 159 21.19 -7.58 18.45
N ARG A 160 22.12 -6.71 18.09
CA ARG A 160 22.39 -6.25 16.71
C ARG A 160 22.49 -7.38 15.65
N CYS A 161 22.81 -8.59 16.08
CA CYS A 161 22.97 -9.75 15.20
C CYS A 161 21.66 -10.38 14.72
N HIS A 162 20.53 -10.10 15.37
CA HIS A 162 19.22 -10.70 15.06
C HIS A 162 18.29 -9.80 14.25
N LEU A 163 18.68 -8.57 14.02
CA LEU A 163 17.99 -7.60 13.15
C LEU A 163 18.06 -7.95 11.65
N SER A 164 18.75 -9.02 11.32
CA SER A 164 19.28 -9.25 9.98
C SER A 164 18.42 -10.15 9.10
N SER A 165 17.13 -10.36 9.29
CA SER A 165 16.61 -11.40 8.43
C SER A 165 15.17 -11.39 8.03
N ARG A 166 14.63 -10.23 7.66
CA ARG A 166 13.38 -10.34 6.94
C ARG A 166 13.46 -9.65 5.60
N SER A 167 13.38 -10.54 4.61
CA SER A 167 13.12 -10.15 3.24
C SER A 167 11.61 -10.06 3.08
N PRO A 168 10.97 -8.88 3.21
CA PRO A 168 9.53 -8.74 2.99
C PRO A 168 9.15 -9.25 1.60
N SER A 169 7.91 -9.67 1.44
CA SER A 169 7.31 -10.06 0.15
C SER A 169 6.08 -9.21 -0.09
N ALA A 170 5.53 -9.18 -1.30
CA ALA A 170 4.29 -8.46 -1.58
C ALA A 170 3.20 -8.76 -0.55
N PHE A 171 3.11 -9.99 -0.05
CA PHE A 171 2.14 -10.41 0.96
C PHE A 171 2.45 -9.89 2.37
N THR A 172 3.63 -9.36 2.62
CA THR A 172 3.97 -8.73 3.91
C THR A 172 3.21 -7.41 4.10
N GLY A 173 2.82 -6.75 3.01
CA GLY A 173 2.15 -5.44 3.02
C GLY A 173 0.94 -5.36 3.96
N TYR A 174 0.14 -6.43 4.05
CA TYR A 174 -1.00 -6.51 4.98
C TYR A 174 -0.83 -7.59 6.06
N SER A 175 0.35 -8.16 6.23
CA SER A 175 0.64 -9.10 7.31
C SER A 175 0.89 -8.36 8.63
N PHE A 176 -0.16 -7.79 9.24
CA PHE A 176 -0.08 -7.03 10.48
C PHE A 176 -1.28 -7.29 11.42
N HIS A 177 -1.25 -6.71 12.60
CA HIS A 177 -2.26 -6.92 13.63
C HIS A 177 -3.59 -6.21 13.30
N LEU A 178 -4.73 -6.76 13.77
CA LEU A 178 -6.05 -6.18 13.50
C LEU A 178 -6.21 -4.75 14.05
N VAL A 179 -5.60 -4.45 15.20
CA VAL A 179 -5.58 -3.08 15.77
C VAL A 179 -4.80 -2.14 14.86
N GLU A 180 -3.67 -2.57 14.32
CA GLU A 180 -2.92 -1.81 13.32
C GLU A 180 -3.77 -1.57 12.06
N ALA A 181 -4.45 -2.61 11.55
CA ALA A 181 -5.36 -2.48 10.43
C ALA A 181 -6.44 -1.41 10.68
N ALA A 182 -7.07 -1.43 11.86
CA ALA A 182 -8.08 -0.45 12.23
C ALA A 182 -7.51 0.99 12.26
N ILE A 183 -6.31 1.17 12.81
CA ILE A 183 -5.64 2.47 12.86
C ILE A 183 -5.25 2.94 11.45
N VAL A 184 -4.58 2.09 10.69
CA VAL A 184 -4.08 2.46 9.36
C VAL A 184 -5.22 2.77 8.40
N PHE A 185 -6.29 1.97 8.39
CA PHE A 185 -7.41 2.16 7.46
C PHE A 185 -8.48 3.17 7.95
N ALA A 186 -8.40 3.69 9.17
CA ALA A 186 -9.37 4.68 9.67
C ALA A 186 -9.42 5.96 8.82
N ASN A 187 -8.33 6.33 8.16
CA ASN A 187 -8.30 7.47 7.24
C ASN A 187 -9.31 7.33 6.08
N GLU A 188 -9.66 6.12 5.67
CA GLU A 188 -10.64 5.86 4.62
C GLU A 188 -12.06 6.34 5.00
N ILE A 189 -12.35 6.40 6.30
CA ILE A 189 -13.56 7.04 6.83
C ILE A 189 -13.36 8.56 6.93
N LEU A 190 -12.21 8.99 7.44
CA LEU A 190 -11.95 10.41 7.73
C LEU A 190 -11.97 11.26 6.46
N VAL A 191 -11.42 10.79 5.35
CA VAL A 191 -11.42 11.52 4.07
C VAL A 191 -12.83 11.80 3.53
N CYS A 192 -13.82 11.00 3.93
CA CYS A 192 -15.23 11.20 3.55
C CYS A 192 -15.85 12.48 4.17
N PHE A 193 -15.18 13.10 5.14
CA PHE A 193 -15.62 14.35 5.78
C PHE A 193 -14.77 15.56 5.38
N MET A 194 -13.67 15.36 4.66
CA MET A 194 -12.72 16.45 4.38
C MET A 194 -13.07 17.22 3.12
N PHE A 195 -13.54 16.56 2.08
CA PHE A 195 -13.94 17.16 0.80
C PHE A 195 -14.92 16.25 0.05
N PRO A 196 -15.69 16.81 -0.92
CA PRO A 196 -16.60 16.00 -1.73
C PRO A 196 -15.84 14.91 -2.48
N LEU A 197 -16.13 13.64 -2.18
CA LEU A 197 -15.40 12.50 -2.75
C LEU A 197 -16.38 11.56 -3.47
N HIS A 198 -16.11 11.28 -4.73
CA HIS A 198 -16.91 10.33 -5.49
C HIS A 198 -16.71 8.90 -4.97
N MET A 199 -17.80 8.16 -4.69
CA MET A 199 -17.72 6.81 -4.11
C MET A 199 -16.92 5.83 -4.95
N GLY A 200 -17.04 5.89 -6.27
CA GLY A 200 -16.22 5.09 -7.17
C GLY A 200 -14.74 5.44 -7.06
N LEU A 201 -14.40 6.73 -6.96
CA LEU A 201 -13.02 7.17 -6.75
C LEU A 201 -12.48 6.71 -5.40
N HIS A 202 -13.26 6.82 -4.33
CA HIS A 202 -12.91 6.27 -3.02
C HIS A 202 -12.50 4.80 -3.12
N ARG A 203 -13.31 3.97 -3.80
CA ARG A 203 -13.00 2.54 -3.97
C ARG A 203 -11.74 2.29 -4.79
N CYS A 204 -11.63 2.91 -5.95
CA CYS A 204 -10.47 2.76 -6.82
C CYS A 204 -9.19 3.23 -6.13
N TYR A 205 -9.27 4.37 -5.41
CA TYR A 205 -8.13 4.88 -4.67
C TYR A 205 -7.67 3.91 -3.57
N HIS A 206 -8.57 3.33 -2.81
CA HIS A 206 -8.20 2.40 -1.74
C HIS A 206 -7.83 0.99 -2.23
N LEU A 207 -8.17 0.60 -3.45
CA LEU A 207 -7.51 -0.50 -4.15
C LEU A 207 -6.08 -0.14 -4.56
N TYR A 208 -5.88 1.07 -5.07
CA TYR A 208 -4.56 1.58 -5.39
C TYR A 208 -3.66 1.66 -4.14
N THR A 209 -4.15 2.10 -2.97
CA THR A 209 -3.35 2.07 -1.73
C THR A 209 -2.93 0.65 -1.34
N THR A 210 -3.77 -0.35 -1.63
CA THR A 210 -3.43 -1.77 -1.43
C THR A 210 -2.26 -2.18 -2.32
N LEU A 211 -2.27 -1.79 -3.60
CA LEU A 211 -1.16 -2.01 -4.53
C LEU A 211 0.14 -1.35 -4.02
N ILE A 212 0.05 -0.12 -3.49
CA ILE A 212 1.23 0.58 -2.94
C ILE A 212 1.82 -0.15 -1.74
N HIS A 213 0.99 -0.65 -0.82
CA HIS A 213 1.46 -1.43 0.32
C HIS A 213 2.17 -2.73 -0.11
N GLU A 214 1.60 -3.46 -1.05
CA GLU A 214 2.22 -4.66 -1.60
C GLU A 214 3.50 -4.33 -2.35
N GLY A 215 3.46 -3.29 -3.19
CA GLY A 215 4.58 -2.81 -3.98
C GLY A 215 5.78 -2.37 -3.14
N GLY A 216 5.52 -1.70 -2.01
CA GLY A 216 6.57 -1.29 -1.06
C GLY A 216 7.33 -2.46 -0.40
N HIS A 217 6.76 -3.67 -0.42
CA HIS A 217 7.32 -4.85 0.24
C HIS A 217 7.91 -5.90 -0.71
N VAL A 218 7.89 -5.67 -2.02
CA VAL A 218 8.29 -6.70 -3.02
C VAL A 218 9.75 -7.16 -2.91
N GLY A 219 10.65 -6.33 -2.37
CA GLY A 219 12.07 -6.64 -2.19
C GLY A 219 12.94 -6.41 -3.42
N TYR A 220 12.43 -5.70 -4.40
CA TYR A 220 13.17 -5.28 -5.61
C TYR A 220 12.65 -3.93 -6.10
N GLU A 221 13.50 -3.18 -6.82
CA GLU A 221 13.07 -1.98 -7.55
C GLU A 221 12.68 -2.36 -8.98
N LEU A 222 11.51 -1.91 -9.39
CA LEU A 222 11.04 -2.01 -10.78
C LEU A 222 11.07 -0.64 -11.46
N ALA A 223 10.78 0.41 -10.72
CA ALA A 223 10.76 1.80 -11.18
C ALA A 223 11.57 2.68 -10.21
N PRO A 224 12.01 3.87 -10.63
CA PRO A 224 12.81 4.75 -9.79
C PRO A 224 12.05 5.31 -8.59
N PHE A 225 10.74 5.06 -8.49
CA PHE A 225 9.87 5.49 -7.38
C PHE A 225 8.54 4.73 -7.38
N ILE A 226 7.80 4.82 -6.27
CA ILE A 226 6.45 4.29 -6.15
C ILE A 226 5.50 5.04 -7.10
N PRO A 227 4.54 4.36 -7.76
CA PRO A 227 3.69 4.95 -8.79
C PRO A 227 2.55 5.82 -8.20
N THR A 228 2.89 6.86 -7.44
CA THR A 228 1.96 7.95 -7.08
C THR A 228 1.59 8.77 -8.31
N LEU A 229 0.57 9.62 -8.22
CA LEU A 229 0.22 10.51 -9.33
C LEU A 229 1.42 11.39 -9.72
N GLU A 230 2.11 11.98 -8.75
CA GLU A 230 3.32 12.80 -8.95
C GLU A 230 4.47 11.96 -9.52
N GLY A 231 4.60 10.71 -9.06
CA GLY A 231 5.59 9.76 -9.58
C GLY A 231 5.35 9.45 -11.05
N LEU A 232 4.11 9.14 -11.43
CA LEU A 232 3.73 8.89 -12.82
C LEU A 232 3.92 10.14 -13.69
N MET A 233 3.54 11.33 -13.20
CA MET A 233 3.81 12.59 -13.89
C MET A 233 5.31 12.84 -14.07
N THR A 234 6.11 12.59 -13.06
CA THR A 234 7.57 12.72 -13.12
C THR A 234 8.15 11.75 -14.15
N LEU A 235 7.66 10.51 -14.17
CA LEU A 235 8.07 9.50 -15.15
C LEU A 235 7.77 9.94 -16.59
N VAL A 236 6.56 10.46 -16.83
CA VAL A 236 6.14 10.92 -18.17
C VAL A 236 6.93 12.16 -18.61
N LEU A 237 7.12 13.13 -17.72
CA LEU A 237 7.75 14.41 -18.07
C LEU A 237 9.28 14.36 -18.11
N ARG A 238 9.90 13.52 -17.29
CA ARG A 238 11.36 13.51 -17.07
C ARG A 238 12.03 12.16 -17.35
N GLY A 239 11.23 11.11 -17.59
CA GLY A 239 11.70 9.78 -17.92
C GLY A 239 12.19 8.96 -16.74
N VAL A 240 12.47 7.68 -17.00
CA VAL A 240 12.85 6.66 -16.01
C VAL A 240 14.20 6.91 -15.31
N ARG A 241 15.07 7.73 -15.89
CA ARG A 241 16.38 8.05 -15.29
C ARG A 241 16.36 9.23 -14.34
N HIS A 242 15.23 9.95 -14.27
CA HIS A 242 15.09 11.09 -13.38
C HIS A 242 14.92 10.63 -11.94
N ARG A 243 15.70 11.22 -11.05
CA ARG A 243 15.66 10.95 -9.62
C ARG A 243 14.91 12.06 -8.92
N ALA A 244 13.89 11.66 -8.19
CA ALA A 244 13.05 12.58 -7.44
C ALA A 244 13.22 12.27 -5.93
N PRO A 245 14.12 12.96 -5.21
CA PRO A 245 14.41 12.65 -3.81
C PRO A 245 13.19 12.75 -2.87
N TRP A 246 12.16 13.49 -3.30
CA TRP A 246 10.90 13.63 -2.57
C TRP A 246 9.92 12.47 -2.78
N LEU A 247 10.10 11.66 -3.84
CA LEU A 247 9.31 10.47 -4.10
C LEU A 247 9.91 9.26 -3.40
N ASN A 248 9.06 8.38 -2.95
CA ASN A 248 9.49 7.18 -2.23
C ASN A 248 9.86 6.04 -3.19
N THR A 249 10.67 5.11 -2.70
CA THR A 249 11.13 3.92 -3.42
C THR A 249 10.88 2.67 -2.58
N VAL A 250 10.95 1.50 -3.18
CA VAL A 250 10.87 0.24 -2.42
C VAL A 250 12.05 0.12 -1.45
N GLN A 251 13.23 0.59 -1.84
CA GLN A 251 14.41 0.65 -0.97
C GLN A 251 14.17 1.47 0.29
N HIS A 252 13.42 2.57 0.22
CA HIS A 252 13.07 3.38 1.39
C HIS A 252 12.34 2.55 2.44
N HIS A 253 11.32 1.80 2.03
CA HIS A 253 10.55 0.97 2.95
C HIS A 253 11.31 -0.30 3.40
N ASP A 254 12.15 -0.87 2.54
CA ASP A 254 13.06 -1.97 2.92
C ASP A 254 14.06 -1.53 3.99
N LEU A 255 14.58 -0.29 3.92
CA LEU A 255 15.41 0.30 4.95
C LEU A 255 14.65 0.47 6.28
N HIS A 256 13.35 0.76 6.23
CA HIS A 256 12.52 0.78 7.43
C HIS A 256 12.50 -0.58 8.14
N HIS A 257 12.31 -1.66 7.40
CA HIS A 257 12.36 -3.01 7.98
C HIS A 257 13.72 -3.38 8.58
N ARG A 258 14.82 -2.79 8.06
CA ARG A 258 16.17 -2.95 8.62
C ARG A 258 16.45 -2.03 9.80
N TYR A 259 15.90 -0.82 9.76
CA TYR A 259 16.11 0.25 10.75
C TYR A 259 14.78 0.77 11.27
N PRO A 260 14.12 0.08 12.21
CA PRO A 260 12.74 0.35 12.64
C PRO A 260 12.50 1.75 13.24
N THR A 261 13.54 2.56 13.43
CA THR A 261 13.45 3.94 13.90
C THR A 261 13.56 4.97 12.78
N ARG A 262 13.59 4.53 11.52
CA ARG A 262 13.78 5.34 10.32
C ARG A 262 12.76 5.00 9.26
N HIS A 263 12.54 5.92 8.30
CA HIS A 263 11.77 5.68 7.08
C HIS A 263 10.32 5.25 7.31
N PHE A 264 9.54 6.09 7.99
CA PHE A 264 8.14 5.80 8.33
C PHE A 264 7.14 6.12 7.22
N SER A 265 7.49 6.94 6.22
CA SER A 265 6.62 7.33 5.11
C SER A 265 6.42 6.20 4.10
N LEU A 266 5.32 6.29 3.32
CA LEU A 266 5.00 5.30 2.30
C LEU A 266 5.06 5.86 0.88
N TYR A 267 4.57 7.08 0.64
CA TYR A 267 4.44 7.68 -0.71
C TYR A 267 5.54 8.68 -1.03
N PHE A 268 5.89 9.50 -0.05
CA PHE A 268 6.85 10.60 -0.18
C PHE A 268 7.89 10.55 0.92
N THR A 269 9.02 11.21 0.72
CA THR A 269 10.08 11.28 1.74
C THR A 269 10.02 12.54 2.60
N HIS A 270 9.09 13.45 2.32
CA HIS A 270 9.11 14.77 2.96
C HIS A 270 8.89 14.73 4.48
N TRP A 271 8.01 13.87 5.00
CA TRP A 271 7.82 13.71 6.44
C TRP A 271 9.06 13.16 7.13
N ASP A 272 9.69 12.13 6.54
CA ASP A 272 10.93 11.59 7.07
C ASP A 272 12.08 12.61 7.04
N ARG A 273 12.15 13.44 6.00
CA ARG A 273 13.14 14.54 5.91
C ARG A 273 12.87 15.62 6.94
N LEU A 274 11.62 16.09 7.05
CA LEU A 274 11.21 17.13 7.99
C LEU A 274 11.43 16.70 9.44
N CYS A 275 11.16 15.46 9.77
CA CYS A 275 11.28 14.92 11.13
C CYS A 275 12.64 14.27 11.42
N GLY A 276 13.59 14.30 10.48
CA GLY A 276 14.95 13.76 10.67
C GLY A 276 14.98 12.22 10.79
N THR A 277 14.00 11.54 10.22
CA THR A 277 13.89 10.07 10.25
C THR A 277 14.43 9.38 8.99
N ILE A 278 15.01 10.10 8.04
CA ILE A 278 15.78 9.54 6.93
C ILE A 278 17.09 8.92 7.44
N HIS A 279 17.47 7.75 6.92
CA HIS A 279 18.77 7.17 7.18
C HIS A 279 19.86 7.98 6.46
N PRO A 280 21.01 8.31 7.12
CA PRO A 280 22.03 9.17 6.52
C PRO A 280 22.62 8.69 5.18
N SER A 281 22.63 7.38 4.94
CA SER A 281 23.14 6.82 3.68
C SER A 281 22.10 6.79 2.56
N TYR A 282 20.83 7.05 2.84
CA TYR A 282 19.73 6.80 1.88
C TYR A 282 19.93 7.51 0.54
N ASP A 283 20.21 8.80 0.56
CA ASP A 283 20.37 9.56 -0.68
C ASP A 283 21.60 9.07 -1.49
N LYS A 284 22.69 8.74 -0.81
CA LYS A 284 23.90 8.19 -1.44
C LYS A 284 23.61 6.80 -2.05
N ASP A 285 22.95 5.93 -1.32
CA ASP A 285 22.63 4.58 -1.74
C ASP A 285 21.62 4.60 -2.90
N LEU A 286 20.60 5.47 -2.82
CA LEU A 286 19.62 5.68 -3.90
C LEU A 286 20.32 6.10 -5.20
N PHE A 287 21.28 7.03 -5.11
CA PHE A 287 22.03 7.51 -6.28
C PHE A 287 22.96 6.44 -6.86
N SER A 288 23.63 5.66 -6.03
CA SER A 288 24.50 4.58 -6.50
C SER A 288 23.70 3.44 -7.13
N TYR A 289 22.56 3.11 -6.59
CA TYR A 289 21.67 2.06 -7.06
C TYR A 289 21.23 2.28 -8.52
N PHE A 290 20.90 3.52 -8.90
CA PHE A 290 20.46 3.87 -10.24
C PHE A 290 21.62 4.20 -11.22
N SER A 291 22.84 4.51 -10.73
CA SER A 291 24.00 4.80 -11.58
C SER A 291 24.71 3.53 -12.09
N SER A 292 24.64 2.43 -11.38
CA SER A 292 25.24 1.16 -11.76
C SER A 292 24.47 0.40 -12.86
N SER A 293 23.45 1.00 -13.45
CA SER A 293 22.60 0.43 -14.50
C SER A 293 22.85 1.06 -15.87
N SER A 294 23.98 1.76 -16.06
CA SER A 294 24.43 2.31 -17.34
C SER A 294 25.45 1.41 -18.02
#